data_d9ff448ad4008b0af2452c4648def362
#
_entry.id   d9ff448ad4008b0af2452c4648def362
#
_cell.length_a   1.000
_cell.length_b   1.000
_cell.length_c   1.000
_cell.angle_alpha   90.00
_cell.angle_beta   90.00
_cell.angle_gamma   90.00
#
_symmetry.space_group_name_H-M   'P 1'
#
loop_
_entity.id
_entity.type
_entity.pdbx_description
1 polymer ?
#
loop_
_entity_poly.entity_id
_entity_poly.type
_entity_poly.pdbx_seq_one_letter_code
_entity_poly.pdbx_strand_id
1 'polypeptide(L)'
;MQRLHENDLVGHVLDQEPWEVVRFPAIAEAEEVYDIETLWGPKRFTRRLGDALHPEREPLAVLERIRHTIGQYNYAGQYQQAPAVKAAWFKHYRIDEKPEQFDRIVQSWDTANKASELSDYSVCTTWGVKGKDLYLLNVLRKRLEYPALKRAVREQQTQFDARVILIEDKASGTQLIQELIVDGCHAVTRYQPTGDKRMHAQTATIENGFVHLPDTAPWLAEYLHEMTVFPNGRHDDQVDAAAQFLDWFKAPYPGQGLFEYVRRLAEKAEAGRKPQPVETQWAKGSMEWLAQQNRPAGS
;
A
#
# COMPACT_ATOMS: atom_id res chain seq x y z
N MET A 1 0.24 29.45 3.83
CA MET A 1 -0.41 28.86 2.64
C MET A 1 -0.67 27.39 2.96
N GLN A 2 -1.87 26.87 2.67
CA GLN A 2 -2.14 25.44 2.88
C GLN A 2 -1.37 24.61 1.87
N ARG A 3 -0.74 23.52 2.32
CA ARG A 3 -0.04 22.55 1.48
C ARG A 3 -0.99 21.38 1.20
N LEU A 4 -1.63 21.42 0.05
CA LEU A 4 -2.58 20.38 -0.34
C LEU A 4 -1.93 19.31 -1.22
N HIS A 5 -0.71 19.58 -1.71
CA HIS A 5 -0.03 18.74 -2.69
C HIS A 5 1.49 18.94 -2.64
N GLU A 6 2.26 17.88 -2.96
CA GLU A 6 3.72 17.96 -3.03
C GLU A 6 4.17 18.95 -4.11
N ASN A 7 3.50 18.92 -5.28
CA ASN A 7 3.75 19.84 -6.40
C ASN A 7 2.74 21.02 -6.45
N ASP A 8 2.26 21.48 -5.30
CA ASP A 8 1.51 22.74 -5.25
C ASP A 8 2.43 23.93 -5.57
N LEU A 9 1.88 25.14 -5.61
CA LEU A 9 2.69 26.33 -5.91
C LEU A 9 3.95 26.40 -5.06
N VAL A 10 3.87 26.03 -3.79
CA VAL A 10 5.03 26.03 -2.88
C VAL A 10 6.04 24.96 -3.29
N GLY A 11 5.59 23.72 -3.60
CA GLY A 11 6.46 22.66 -4.10
C GLY A 11 7.17 23.07 -5.39
N HIS A 12 6.40 23.61 -6.35
CA HIS A 12 6.97 24.07 -7.62
C HIS A 12 8.03 25.17 -7.45
N VAL A 13 7.81 26.12 -6.53
CA VAL A 13 8.77 27.20 -6.25
C VAL A 13 10.03 26.65 -5.57
N LEU A 14 9.87 25.70 -4.64
CA LEU A 14 11.01 25.07 -3.95
C LEU A 14 11.88 24.22 -4.86
N ASP A 15 11.32 23.66 -5.93
CA ASP A 15 12.07 22.89 -6.92
C ASP A 15 12.91 23.80 -7.85
N GLN A 16 12.55 25.08 -7.98
CA GLN A 16 13.24 26.02 -8.85
C GLN A 16 14.42 26.74 -8.19
N GLU A 17 14.26 27.09 -6.91
CA GLU A 17 15.26 27.89 -6.20
C GLU A 17 15.33 27.45 -4.71
N PRO A 18 16.51 27.60 -4.07
CA PRO A 18 16.66 27.33 -2.64
C PRO A 18 15.98 28.43 -1.82
N TRP A 19 14.79 28.15 -1.28
CA TRP A 19 14.05 29.03 -0.38
C TRP A 19 14.23 28.62 1.07
N GLU A 20 14.29 29.61 1.95
CA GLU A 20 14.13 29.36 3.38
C GLU A 20 12.64 29.13 3.67
N VAL A 21 12.30 27.93 4.13
CA VAL A 21 10.92 27.52 4.38
C VAL A 21 10.60 27.63 5.85
N VAL A 22 9.72 28.56 6.19
CA VAL A 22 9.14 28.68 7.54
C VAL A 22 7.76 28.02 7.52
N ARG A 23 7.62 26.91 8.26
CA ARG A 23 6.40 26.10 8.32
C ARG A 23 5.81 26.14 9.72
N PHE A 24 4.53 26.46 9.81
CA PHE A 24 3.78 26.49 11.07
C PHE A 24 2.64 25.48 11.04
N PRO A 25 2.90 24.18 11.32
CA PRO A 25 1.86 23.19 11.46
C PRO A 25 0.97 23.47 12.67
N ALA A 26 -0.30 23.07 12.63
CA ALA A 26 -1.23 23.29 13.74
C ALA A 26 -0.75 22.64 15.05
N ILE A 27 -0.08 21.49 14.95
CA ILE A 27 0.62 20.83 16.07
C ILE A 27 2.09 20.67 15.66
N ALA A 28 3.02 21.13 16.49
CA ALA A 28 4.44 21.04 16.23
C ALA A 28 4.90 19.56 16.12
N GLU A 29 5.58 19.22 15.04
CA GLU A 29 6.09 17.87 14.76
C GLU A 29 7.54 17.68 15.22
N ALA A 30 8.21 18.78 15.60
CA ALA A 30 9.56 18.81 16.15
C ALA A 30 9.71 20.02 17.09
N GLU A 31 10.88 20.16 17.71
CA GLU A 31 11.23 21.44 18.32
C GLU A 31 11.47 22.48 17.23
N GLU A 32 10.76 23.60 17.30
CA GLU A 32 10.82 24.68 16.33
C GLU A 32 11.39 25.93 16.98
N VAL A 33 12.41 26.50 16.36
CA VAL A 33 13.02 27.79 16.80
C VAL A 33 13.19 28.67 15.58
N TYR A 34 12.51 29.80 15.58
CA TYR A 34 12.59 30.80 14.52
C TYR A 34 12.99 32.14 15.10
N ASP A 35 14.04 32.75 14.57
CA ASP A 35 14.43 34.12 14.85
C ASP A 35 13.83 35.03 13.76
N ILE A 36 12.90 35.90 14.15
CA ILE A 36 12.11 36.72 13.23
C ILE A 36 12.46 38.20 13.47
N GLU A 37 12.95 38.87 12.45
CA GLU A 37 13.13 40.29 12.47
C GLU A 37 11.77 40.99 12.36
N THR A 38 11.43 41.80 13.36
CA THR A 38 10.20 42.59 13.36
C THR A 38 10.50 44.08 13.40
N LEU A 39 9.51 44.92 13.09
CA LEU A 39 9.64 46.37 13.18
C LEU A 39 10.02 46.85 14.58
N TRP A 40 9.83 46.03 15.62
CA TRP A 40 10.18 46.34 17.03
C TRP A 40 11.43 45.59 17.50
N GLY A 41 12.25 45.07 16.56
CA GLY A 41 13.46 44.27 16.82
C GLY A 41 13.28 42.77 16.66
N PRO A 42 14.37 42.00 16.85
CA PRO A 42 14.36 40.56 16.69
C PRO A 42 13.48 39.91 17.76
N LYS A 43 12.65 38.96 17.32
CA LYS A 43 11.80 38.14 18.18
C LYS A 43 12.06 36.66 17.93
N ARG A 44 12.32 35.92 19.00
CA ARG A 44 12.46 34.47 18.93
C ARG A 44 11.12 33.81 19.19
N PHE A 45 10.71 32.97 18.26
CA PHE A 45 9.52 32.11 18.36
C PHE A 45 9.96 30.66 18.57
N THR A 46 9.47 30.01 19.62
CA THR A 46 9.82 28.63 19.95
C THR A 46 8.58 27.84 20.23
N ARG A 47 8.56 26.59 19.73
CA ARG A 47 7.52 25.58 20.01
C ARG A 47 8.17 24.26 20.33
N ARG A 48 7.61 23.53 21.30
CA ARG A 48 8.03 22.17 21.63
C ARG A 48 7.22 21.18 20.80
N LEU A 49 7.78 19.99 20.61
CA LEU A 49 7.05 18.87 20.01
C LEU A 49 5.68 18.70 20.70
N GLY A 50 4.62 18.67 19.91
CA GLY A 50 3.25 18.53 20.38
C GLY A 50 2.52 19.82 20.76
N ASP A 51 3.19 20.99 20.76
CA ASP A 51 2.56 22.26 21.05
C ASP A 51 1.58 22.67 19.94
N ALA A 52 0.37 23.10 20.33
CA ALA A 52 -0.56 23.72 19.39
C ALA A 52 -0.05 25.09 18.93
N LEU A 53 -0.26 25.43 17.66
CA LEU A 53 0.15 26.74 17.10
C LEU A 53 -0.56 27.90 17.80
N HIS A 54 -1.82 27.73 18.10
CA HIS A 54 -2.67 28.74 18.70
C HIS A 54 -3.57 28.16 19.81
N PRO A 55 -2.98 27.79 20.98
CA PRO A 55 -3.68 27.04 22.02
C PRO A 55 -4.92 27.76 22.60
N GLU A 56 -4.94 29.10 22.55
CA GLU A 56 -6.09 29.90 23.03
C GLU A 56 -7.29 29.81 22.05
N ARG A 57 -7.02 29.73 20.76
CA ARG A 57 -8.05 29.64 19.71
C ARG A 57 -8.41 28.20 19.37
N GLU A 58 -7.39 27.36 19.21
CA GLU A 58 -7.50 25.97 18.77
C GLU A 58 -6.68 25.07 19.72
N PRO A 59 -7.19 24.80 20.93
CA PRO A 59 -6.52 23.89 21.84
C PRO A 59 -6.47 22.45 21.26
N LEU A 60 -5.53 21.63 21.72
CA LEU A 60 -5.31 20.26 21.23
C LEU A 60 -6.60 19.44 21.15
N ALA A 61 -7.51 19.58 22.13
CA ALA A 61 -8.79 18.87 22.11
C ALA A 61 -9.71 19.28 20.94
N VAL A 62 -9.63 20.55 20.50
CA VAL A 62 -10.36 21.03 19.31
C VAL A 62 -9.70 20.53 18.06
N LEU A 63 -8.37 20.59 17.95
CA LEU A 63 -7.61 20.07 16.82
C LEU A 63 -7.83 18.58 16.63
N GLU A 64 -7.88 17.79 17.70
CA GLU A 64 -8.17 16.35 17.65
C GLU A 64 -9.61 16.08 17.18
N ARG A 65 -10.58 16.85 17.62
CA ARG A 65 -11.97 16.75 17.13
C ARG A 65 -12.08 17.08 15.65
N ILE A 66 -11.39 18.13 15.19
CA ILE A 66 -11.32 18.50 13.77
C ILE A 66 -10.70 17.33 12.98
N ARG A 67 -9.58 16.79 13.46
CA ARG A 67 -8.89 15.64 12.84
C ARG A 67 -9.82 14.44 12.69
N HIS A 68 -10.63 14.12 13.70
CA HIS A 68 -11.65 13.06 13.60
C HIS A 68 -12.76 13.41 12.61
N THR A 69 -13.15 14.68 12.52
CA THR A 69 -14.26 15.11 11.66
C THR A 69 -13.88 15.12 10.18
N ILE A 70 -12.70 15.69 9.83
CA ILE A 70 -12.27 15.85 8.43
C ILE A 70 -11.37 14.72 7.95
N GLY A 71 -10.97 13.83 8.87
CA GLY A 71 -10.05 12.71 8.63
C GLY A 71 -8.58 13.15 8.62
N GLN A 72 -7.71 12.17 8.90
CA GLN A 72 -6.25 12.37 9.03
C GLN A 72 -5.63 13.04 7.80
N TYR A 73 -6.07 12.61 6.61
CA TYR A 73 -5.61 13.09 5.33
C TYR A 73 -5.84 14.61 5.13
N ASN A 74 -7.10 15.06 5.24
CA ASN A 74 -7.46 16.47 5.10
C ASN A 74 -6.81 17.30 6.21
N TYR A 75 -6.69 16.73 7.42
CA TYR A 75 -6.01 17.38 8.53
C TYR A 75 -4.52 17.58 8.23
N ALA A 76 -3.84 16.57 7.68
CA ALA A 76 -2.42 16.67 7.32
C ALA A 76 -2.18 17.79 6.28
N GLY A 77 -3.00 17.87 5.23
CA GLY A 77 -2.88 18.90 4.21
C GLY A 77 -3.24 20.30 4.71
N GLN A 78 -4.36 20.45 5.41
CA GLN A 78 -4.92 21.75 5.76
C GLN A 78 -4.33 22.33 7.06
N TYR A 79 -4.09 21.49 8.06
CA TYR A 79 -3.65 21.91 9.39
C TYR A 79 -2.16 21.64 9.63
N GLN A 80 -1.62 20.51 9.15
CA GLN A 80 -0.20 20.18 9.33
C GLN A 80 0.68 20.65 8.17
N GLN A 81 0.10 21.20 7.10
CA GLN A 81 0.82 21.66 5.89
C GLN A 81 1.72 20.56 5.29
N ALA A 82 1.31 19.30 5.41
CA ALA A 82 2.00 18.15 4.89
C ALA A 82 1.14 17.48 3.80
N PRO A 83 1.70 17.15 2.63
CA PRO A 83 0.97 16.39 1.62
C PRO A 83 0.62 15.00 2.16
N ALA A 84 -0.50 14.44 1.72
CA ALA A 84 -1.06 13.25 2.32
C ALA A 84 -0.27 11.97 2.03
N VAL A 85 0.27 11.83 0.83
CA VAL A 85 1.14 10.72 0.43
C VAL A 85 2.42 11.32 -0.12
N LYS A 86 3.56 10.89 0.39
CA LYS A 86 4.87 11.33 -0.10
C LYS A 86 5.45 10.23 -1.00
N ALA A 87 6.00 10.62 -2.15
CA ALA A 87 6.68 9.68 -3.04
C ALA A 87 7.79 8.90 -2.31
N ALA A 88 8.49 9.55 -1.37
CA ALA A 88 9.56 8.94 -0.57
C ALA A 88 9.08 7.83 0.40
N TRP A 89 7.78 7.64 0.61
CA TRP A 89 7.26 6.55 1.44
C TRP A 89 7.20 5.22 0.71
N PHE A 90 7.18 5.25 -0.63
CA PHE A 90 7.25 4.03 -1.44
C PHE A 90 8.67 3.51 -1.46
N LYS A 91 8.82 2.22 -1.23
CA LYS A 91 10.08 1.54 -1.53
C LYS A 91 10.15 1.23 -3.02
N HIS A 92 11.34 1.15 -3.54
CA HIS A 92 11.56 0.79 -4.93
C HIS A 92 12.23 -0.58 -5.02
N TYR A 93 11.94 -1.32 -6.09
CA TYR A 93 12.58 -2.59 -6.37
C TYR A 93 13.03 -2.66 -7.82
N ARG A 94 14.16 -3.30 -8.05
CA ARG A 94 14.62 -3.65 -9.39
C ARG A 94 13.89 -4.92 -9.84
N ILE A 95 13.72 -5.09 -11.15
CA ILE A 95 13.02 -6.25 -11.72
C ILE A 95 13.72 -7.57 -11.35
N ASP A 96 15.06 -7.55 -11.26
CA ASP A 96 15.89 -8.69 -10.86
C ASP A 96 15.87 -8.98 -9.35
N GLU A 97 15.46 -8.03 -8.52
CA GLU A 97 15.33 -8.17 -7.06
C GLU A 97 13.90 -8.56 -6.62
N LYS A 98 12.96 -8.56 -7.55
CA LYS A 98 11.58 -8.95 -7.29
C LYS A 98 11.53 -10.42 -6.83
N PRO A 99 10.68 -10.76 -5.83
CA PRO A 99 10.46 -12.16 -5.46
C PRO A 99 10.11 -13.04 -6.67
N GLU A 100 10.78 -14.18 -6.83
CA GLU A 100 10.47 -15.14 -7.90
C GLU A 100 9.06 -15.69 -7.76
N GLN A 101 8.59 -15.86 -6.51
CA GLN A 101 7.26 -16.38 -6.21
C GLN A 101 6.58 -15.47 -5.17
N PHE A 102 5.35 -15.10 -5.47
CA PHE A 102 4.44 -14.42 -4.56
C PHE A 102 3.51 -15.41 -3.88
N ASP A 103 3.11 -15.13 -2.66
CA ASP A 103 2.12 -15.92 -1.94
C ASP A 103 0.79 -15.91 -2.68
N ARG A 104 0.49 -14.77 -3.32
CA ARG A 104 -0.66 -14.57 -4.20
C ARG A 104 -0.49 -13.35 -5.09
N ILE A 105 -1.14 -13.37 -6.24
CA ILE A 105 -1.31 -12.21 -7.12
C ILE A 105 -2.77 -11.76 -7.06
N VAL A 106 -2.96 -10.47 -6.82
CA VAL A 106 -4.26 -9.84 -6.65
C VAL A 106 -4.40 -8.70 -7.64
N GLN A 107 -5.52 -8.63 -8.32
CA GLN A 107 -5.90 -7.50 -9.16
C GLN A 107 -7.01 -6.72 -8.51
N SER A 108 -6.91 -5.40 -8.55
CA SER A 108 -7.93 -4.50 -8.06
C SER A 108 -8.39 -3.59 -9.19
N TRP A 109 -9.67 -3.69 -9.50
CA TRP A 109 -10.30 -2.97 -10.61
C TRP A 109 -11.20 -1.87 -10.08
N ASP A 110 -10.89 -0.64 -10.47
CA ASP A 110 -11.83 0.46 -10.46
C ASP A 110 -12.46 0.60 -11.86
N THR A 111 -13.78 0.51 -11.92
CA THR A 111 -14.50 0.48 -13.20
C THR A 111 -15.33 1.73 -13.38
N ALA A 112 -15.19 2.38 -14.54
CA ALA A 112 -15.99 3.55 -14.89
C ALA A 112 -17.50 3.32 -14.70
N ASN A 113 -18.17 4.27 -14.04
CA ASN A 113 -19.56 4.11 -13.58
C ASN A 113 -20.62 4.04 -14.71
N LYS A 114 -20.29 4.50 -15.93
CA LYS A 114 -21.21 4.49 -17.08
C LYS A 114 -20.49 4.11 -18.36
N ALA A 115 -21.03 3.10 -19.03
CA ALA A 115 -20.59 2.67 -20.35
C ALA A 115 -20.74 3.77 -21.46
N SER A 116 -21.45 4.85 -21.18
CA SER A 116 -21.74 5.93 -22.14
C SER A 116 -20.83 7.16 -22.02
N GLU A 117 -20.04 7.29 -20.97
CA GLU A 117 -19.11 8.40 -20.81
C GLU A 117 -17.70 7.94 -21.17
N LEU A 118 -17.29 8.20 -22.41
CA LEU A 118 -15.90 8.02 -22.93
C LEU A 118 -14.85 8.83 -22.14
N SER A 119 -15.26 9.51 -21.06
CA SER A 119 -14.42 10.37 -20.24
C SER A 119 -13.72 9.64 -19.09
N ASP A 120 -14.30 8.59 -18.54
CA ASP A 120 -13.77 7.92 -17.34
C ASP A 120 -12.86 6.74 -17.68
N TYR A 121 -11.80 6.58 -16.90
CA TYR A 121 -10.88 5.47 -17.04
C TYR A 121 -11.36 4.27 -16.24
N SER A 122 -11.14 3.08 -16.79
CA SER A 122 -11.10 1.86 -16.00
C SER A 122 -9.65 1.53 -15.67
N VAL A 123 -9.38 1.29 -14.41
CA VAL A 123 -8.03 1.03 -13.90
C VAL A 123 -7.95 -0.35 -13.27
N CYS A 124 -6.87 -1.06 -13.57
CA CYS A 124 -6.47 -2.28 -12.86
C CYS A 124 -5.09 -2.10 -12.27
N THR A 125 -4.96 -2.25 -10.96
CA THR A 125 -3.69 -2.39 -10.28
C THR A 125 -3.43 -3.87 -9.98
N THR A 126 -2.28 -4.39 -10.41
CA THR A 126 -1.89 -5.80 -10.19
C THR A 126 -0.81 -5.86 -9.12
N TRP A 127 -1.07 -6.60 -8.06
CA TRP A 127 -0.25 -6.67 -6.86
C TRP A 127 0.28 -8.08 -6.61
N GLY A 128 1.58 -8.18 -6.35
CA GLY A 128 2.20 -9.38 -5.79
C GLY A 128 2.31 -9.24 -4.26
N VAL A 129 1.79 -10.20 -3.52
CA VAL A 129 1.84 -10.22 -2.06
C VAL A 129 2.91 -11.19 -1.61
N LYS A 130 3.83 -10.74 -0.73
CA LYS A 130 4.84 -11.58 -0.09
C LYS A 130 4.89 -11.28 1.39
N GLY A 131 4.23 -12.09 2.21
CA GLY A 131 4.06 -11.80 3.63
C GLY A 131 3.33 -10.48 3.85
N LYS A 132 4.03 -9.48 4.36
CA LYS A 132 3.51 -8.10 4.57
C LYS A 132 3.88 -7.15 3.43
N ASP A 133 4.81 -7.53 2.58
CA ASP A 133 5.30 -6.70 1.49
C ASP A 133 4.40 -6.81 0.25
N LEU A 134 4.06 -5.67 -0.31
CA LEU A 134 3.10 -5.48 -1.38
C LEU A 134 3.80 -4.87 -2.58
N TYR A 135 3.92 -5.63 -3.65
CA TYR A 135 4.64 -5.24 -4.87
C TYR A 135 3.65 -4.85 -5.96
N LEU A 136 3.66 -3.60 -6.40
CA LEU A 136 2.89 -3.19 -7.56
C LEU A 136 3.58 -3.67 -8.84
N LEU A 137 2.99 -4.65 -9.50
CA LEU A 137 3.57 -5.32 -10.64
C LEU A 137 3.18 -4.66 -11.97
N ASN A 138 1.94 -4.16 -12.05
CA ASN A 138 1.40 -3.53 -13.25
C ASN A 138 0.25 -2.58 -12.93
N VAL A 139 0.12 -1.55 -13.77
CA VAL A 139 -1.06 -0.67 -13.81
C VAL A 139 -1.57 -0.63 -15.24
N LEU A 140 -2.82 -1.05 -15.44
CA LEU A 140 -3.57 -0.84 -16.67
C LEU A 140 -4.53 0.33 -16.44
N ARG A 141 -4.43 1.38 -17.24
CA ARG A 141 -5.33 2.51 -17.24
C ARG A 141 -5.83 2.77 -18.66
N LYS A 142 -7.10 2.49 -18.91
CA LYS A 142 -7.70 2.62 -20.25
C LYS A 142 -9.15 3.05 -20.16
N ARG A 143 -9.59 3.77 -21.18
CA ARG A 143 -11.02 4.00 -21.42
C ARG A 143 -11.56 2.80 -22.18
N LEU A 144 -12.44 2.05 -21.54
CA LEU A 144 -12.94 0.78 -22.08
C LEU A 144 -14.47 0.78 -22.06
N GLU A 145 -15.05 0.44 -23.19
CA GLU A 145 -16.45 0.06 -23.25
C GLU A 145 -16.65 -1.29 -22.56
N TYR A 146 -17.86 -1.57 -22.10
CA TYR A 146 -18.18 -2.75 -21.31
C TYR A 146 -17.67 -4.09 -21.88
N PRO A 147 -17.87 -4.40 -23.19
CA PRO A 147 -17.35 -5.65 -23.75
C PRO A 147 -15.81 -5.73 -23.78
N ALA A 148 -15.16 -4.57 -23.96
CA ALA A 148 -13.69 -4.47 -23.92
C ALA A 148 -13.17 -4.59 -22.49
N LEU A 149 -13.87 -3.98 -21.51
CA LEU A 149 -13.56 -4.10 -20.09
C LEU A 149 -13.61 -5.57 -19.63
N LYS A 150 -14.67 -6.30 -19.98
CA LYS A 150 -14.83 -7.72 -19.66
C LYS A 150 -13.70 -8.58 -20.23
N ARG A 151 -13.27 -8.30 -21.48
CA ARG A 151 -12.10 -8.98 -22.08
C ARG A 151 -10.80 -8.62 -21.36
N ALA A 152 -10.60 -7.33 -21.07
CA ALA A 152 -9.40 -6.85 -20.39
C ALA A 152 -9.22 -7.50 -19.01
N VAL A 153 -10.30 -7.68 -18.23
CA VAL A 153 -10.24 -8.39 -16.94
C VAL A 153 -9.68 -9.80 -17.11
N ARG A 154 -10.16 -10.54 -18.11
CA ARG A 154 -9.70 -11.92 -18.37
C ARG A 154 -8.27 -11.99 -18.89
N GLU A 155 -7.91 -11.06 -19.79
CA GLU A 155 -6.55 -10.96 -20.33
C GLU A 155 -5.55 -10.67 -19.20
N GLN A 156 -5.86 -9.69 -18.35
CA GLN A 156 -5.01 -9.37 -17.21
C GLN A 156 -4.93 -10.52 -16.20
N GLN A 157 -6.05 -11.20 -15.92
CA GLN A 157 -6.04 -12.38 -15.06
C GLN A 157 -5.08 -13.44 -15.60
N THR A 158 -5.21 -13.79 -16.88
CA THR A 158 -4.38 -14.82 -17.53
C THR A 158 -2.91 -14.42 -17.59
N GLN A 159 -2.64 -13.14 -17.92
CA GLN A 159 -1.29 -12.61 -18.05
C GLN A 159 -0.48 -12.71 -16.76
N PHE A 160 -1.13 -12.46 -15.60
CA PHE A 160 -0.47 -12.42 -14.31
C PHE A 160 -0.77 -13.61 -13.41
N ASP A 161 -1.56 -14.60 -13.88
CA ASP A 161 -2.07 -15.71 -13.07
C ASP A 161 -2.72 -15.22 -11.74
N ALA A 162 -3.55 -14.17 -11.85
CA ALA A 162 -4.16 -13.57 -10.68
C ALA A 162 -5.21 -14.50 -10.07
N ARG A 163 -5.06 -14.79 -8.78
CA ARG A 163 -5.97 -15.67 -8.03
C ARG A 163 -7.11 -14.93 -7.35
N VAL A 164 -7.01 -13.63 -7.26
CA VAL A 164 -8.05 -12.76 -6.69
C VAL A 164 -8.20 -11.54 -7.60
N ILE A 165 -9.44 -11.25 -7.99
CA ILE A 165 -9.82 -10.09 -8.79
C ILE A 165 -10.86 -9.32 -7.99
N LEU A 166 -10.45 -8.20 -7.41
CA LEU A 166 -11.34 -7.32 -6.66
C LEU A 166 -12.07 -6.41 -7.63
N ILE A 167 -13.38 -6.38 -7.54
CA ILE A 167 -14.24 -5.43 -8.28
C ILE A 167 -15.24 -4.88 -7.26
N GLU A 168 -15.41 -3.55 -7.21
CA GLU A 168 -16.41 -2.94 -6.35
C GLU A 168 -17.81 -3.33 -6.78
N ASP A 169 -18.61 -3.83 -5.82
CA ASP A 169 -20.01 -4.22 -6.07
C ASP A 169 -20.92 -2.99 -6.09
N LYS A 170 -20.73 -2.15 -7.11
CA LYS A 170 -21.47 -0.91 -7.31
C LYS A 170 -21.66 -0.63 -8.80
N ALA A 171 -22.85 -0.19 -9.19
CA ALA A 171 -23.17 0.22 -10.56
C ALA A 171 -22.71 -0.80 -11.65
N SER A 172 -21.81 -0.39 -12.56
CA SER A 172 -21.28 -1.24 -13.63
C SER A 172 -20.50 -2.45 -13.12
N GLY A 173 -19.89 -2.36 -11.95
CA GLY A 173 -19.16 -3.45 -11.32
C GLY A 173 -20.04 -4.63 -10.97
N THR A 174 -21.27 -4.39 -10.48
CA THR A 174 -22.22 -5.46 -10.13
C THR A 174 -22.54 -6.36 -11.32
N GLN A 175 -22.83 -5.77 -12.50
CA GLN A 175 -23.09 -6.53 -13.71
C GLN A 175 -21.84 -7.28 -14.18
N LEU A 176 -20.69 -6.62 -14.18
CA LEU A 176 -19.42 -7.23 -14.58
C LEU A 176 -19.07 -8.45 -13.71
N ILE A 177 -19.22 -8.35 -12.39
CA ILE A 177 -19.03 -9.44 -11.45
C ILE A 177 -19.92 -10.64 -11.80
N GLN A 178 -21.23 -10.40 -12.01
CA GLN A 178 -22.19 -11.45 -12.32
C GLN A 178 -21.82 -12.19 -13.59
N GLU A 179 -21.53 -11.45 -14.66
CA GLU A 179 -21.19 -12.04 -15.95
C GLU A 179 -19.84 -12.80 -15.92
N LEU A 180 -18.83 -12.26 -15.23
CA LEU A 180 -17.54 -12.95 -15.09
C LEU A 180 -17.67 -14.28 -14.32
N ILE A 181 -18.51 -14.31 -13.27
CA ILE A 181 -18.77 -15.53 -12.50
C ILE A 181 -19.50 -16.57 -13.37
N VAL A 182 -20.53 -16.16 -14.10
CA VAL A 182 -21.28 -17.02 -15.03
C VAL A 182 -20.35 -17.59 -16.10
N ASP A 183 -19.41 -16.82 -16.58
CA ASP A 183 -18.41 -17.22 -17.56
C ASP A 183 -17.26 -18.09 -16.95
N GLY A 184 -17.34 -18.47 -15.69
CA GLY A 184 -16.37 -19.36 -15.02
C GLY A 184 -15.13 -18.66 -14.46
N CYS A 185 -15.11 -17.33 -14.35
CA CYS A 185 -14.02 -16.60 -13.68
C CYS A 185 -14.17 -16.66 -12.15
N HIS A 186 -13.69 -17.75 -11.56
CA HIS A 186 -13.81 -17.99 -10.11
C HIS A 186 -12.89 -17.13 -9.23
N ALA A 187 -11.94 -16.41 -9.84
CA ALA A 187 -11.04 -15.50 -9.14
C ALA A 187 -11.73 -14.19 -8.69
N VAL A 188 -12.91 -13.88 -9.24
CA VAL A 188 -13.65 -12.63 -8.97
C VAL A 188 -14.15 -12.63 -7.53
N THR A 189 -13.77 -11.59 -6.82
CA THR A 189 -14.19 -11.31 -5.44
C THR A 189 -14.92 -9.98 -5.41
N ARG A 190 -16.16 -10.02 -4.90
CA ARG A 190 -16.94 -8.80 -4.67
C ARG A 190 -16.30 -7.98 -3.56
N TYR A 191 -15.93 -6.76 -3.87
CA TYR A 191 -15.45 -5.83 -2.87
C TYR A 191 -16.58 -4.91 -2.43
N GLN A 192 -16.82 -4.85 -1.13
CA GLN A 192 -17.72 -3.89 -0.51
C GLN A 192 -16.90 -3.11 0.52
N PRO A 193 -16.78 -1.79 0.39
CA PRO A 193 -16.00 -0.99 1.33
C PRO A 193 -16.62 -1.07 2.73
N THR A 194 -15.78 -1.37 3.72
CA THR A 194 -16.16 -1.47 5.14
C THR A 194 -15.97 -0.12 5.86
N GLY A 195 -16.45 0.97 5.28
CA GLY A 195 -16.29 2.31 5.84
C GLY A 195 -15.67 3.30 4.87
N ASP A 196 -14.86 4.23 5.36
CA ASP A 196 -14.16 5.19 4.51
C ASP A 196 -12.95 4.52 3.85
N LYS A 197 -13.14 4.03 2.61
CA LYS A 197 -12.09 3.39 1.79
C LYS A 197 -11.06 4.36 1.22
N ARG A 198 -11.17 5.64 1.55
CA ARG A 198 -10.28 6.65 1.00
C ARG A 198 -8.82 6.35 1.33
N MET A 199 -7.95 6.80 0.45
CA MET A 199 -6.50 6.59 0.54
C MET A 199 -5.90 6.95 1.91
N HIS A 200 -6.47 7.92 2.63
CA HIS A 200 -5.97 8.31 3.94
C HIS A 200 -5.97 7.18 4.99
N ALA A 201 -6.95 6.26 4.92
CA ALA A 201 -6.98 5.09 5.80
C ALA A 201 -5.87 4.09 5.47
N GLN A 202 -5.28 4.20 4.27
CA GLN A 202 -4.26 3.30 3.73
C GLN A 202 -2.84 3.87 3.81
N THR A 203 -2.68 5.18 4.08
CA THR A 203 -1.38 5.87 4.13
C THR A 203 -0.39 5.21 5.09
N ALA A 204 -0.85 4.70 6.24
CA ALA A 204 0.03 4.04 7.20
C ALA A 204 0.75 2.80 6.61
N THR A 205 0.13 2.07 5.68
CA THR A 205 0.76 0.92 5.01
C THR A 205 1.88 1.39 4.07
N ILE A 206 1.66 2.50 3.39
CA ILE A 206 2.63 3.11 2.47
C ILE A 206 3.78 3.74 3.27
N GLU A 207 3.46 4.54 4.29
CA GLU A 207 4.42 5.23 5.16
C GLU A 207 5.36 4.26 5.89
N ASN A 208 4.83 3.13 6.35
CA ASN A 208 5.64 2.07 6.96
C ASN A 208 6.51 1.28 5.96
N GLY A 209 6.48 1.65 4.67
CA GLY A 209 7.33 1.07 3.63
C GLY A 209 6.99 -0.38 3.27
N PHE A 210 5.72 -0.78 3.39
CA PHE A 210 5.27 -2.10 2.94
C PHE A 210 4.90 -2.13 1.46
N VAL A 211 4.79 -0.96 0.81
CA VAL A 211 4.45 -0.84 -0.60
C VAL A 211 5.71 -0.63 -1.42
N HIS A 212 5.93 -1.52 -2.39
CA HIS A 212 7.08 -1.52 -3.28
C HIS A 212 6.64 -1.23 -4.71
N LEU A 213 7.29 -0.25 -5.35
CA LEU A 213 7.10 0.10 -6.75
C LEU A 213 8.32 -0.33 -7.56
N PRO A 214 8.18 -0.67 -8.85
CA PRO A 214 9.34 -0.94 -9.68
C PRO A 214 10.15 0.36 -9.88
N ASP A 215 11.49 0.25 -10.02
CA ASP A 215 12.35 1.40 -10.34
C ASP A 215 11.96 2.06 -11.66
N THR A 216 11.51 1.23 -12.62
CA THR A 216 11.11 1.69 -13.95
C THR A 216 9.88 0.94 -14.44
N ALA A 217 8.86 1.70 -14.86
CA ALA A 217 7.70 1.19 -15.57
C ALA A 217 7.06 2.31 -16.41
N PRO A 218 6.46 2.01 -17.56
CA PRO A 218 5.86 3.05 -18.41
C PRO A 218 4.76 3.86 -17.73
N TRP A 219 4.07 3.27 -16.76
CA TRP A 219 2.95 3.84 -16.01
C TRP A 219 3.37 4.50 -14.68
N LEU A 220 4.62 4.30 -14.23
CA LEU A 220 5.06 4.65 -12.87
C LEU A 220 4.94 6.15 -12.57
N ALA A 221 5.39 7.00 -13.50
CA ALA A 221 5.37 8.46 -13.30
C ALA A 221 3.94 8.99 -13.15
N GLU A 222 3.00 8.49 -13.97
CA GLU A 222 1.60 8.87 -13.90
C GLU A 222 0.93 8.35 -12.62
N TYR A 223 1.23 7.12 -12.23
CA TYR A 223 0.75 6.53 -10.98
C TYR A 223 1.22 7.31 -9.75
N LEU A 224 2.52 7.58 -9.64
CA LEU A 224 3.08 8.35 -8.53
C LEU A 224 2.50 9.77 -8.47
N HIS A 225 2.36 10.40 -9.65
CA HIS A 225 1.73 11.72 -9.73
C HIS A 225 0.31 11.69 -9.15
N GLU A 226 -0.55 10.75 -9.58
CA GLU A 226 -1.93 10.66 -9.11
C GLU A 226 -2.00 10.33 -7.61
N MET A 227 -1.15 9.43 -7.10
CA MET A 227 -1.06 9.09 -5.68
C MET A 227 -0.66 10.28 -4.79
N THR A 228 0.26 11.14 -5.27
CA THR A 228 0.76 12.28 -4.50
C THR A 228 -0.11 13.54 -4.64
N VAL A 229 -0.88 13.65 -5.73
CA VAL A 229 -1.82 14.76 -6.01
C VAL A 229 -3.15 14.57 -5.28
N PHE A 230 -3.55 13.34 -5.05
CA PHE A 230 -4.87 13.04 -4.44
C PHE A 230 -5.07 13.78 -3.10
N PRO A 231 -6.26 14.38 -2.81
CA PRO A 231 -7.50 14.29 -3.56
C PRO A 231 -7.70 15.42 -4.61
N ASN A 232 -6.72 16.26 -4.84
CA ASN A 232 -6.87 17.47 -5.66
C ASN A 232 -6.53 17.24 -7.14
N GLY A 233 -6.22 15.99 -7.50
CA GLY A 233 -5.99 15.57 -8.87
C GLY A 233 -7.27 15.63 -9.71
N ARG A 234 -7.08 15.72 -11.05
CA ARG A 234 -8.19 15.63 -12.02
C ARG A 234 -8.81 14.23 -12.06
N HIS A 235 -8.03 13.23 -11.74
CA HIS A 235 -8.37 11.82 -11.76
C HIS A 235 -7.92 11.17 -10.45
N ASP A 236 -8.68 10.22 -9.97
CA ASP A 236 -8.45 9.44 -8.74
C ASP A 236 -8.61 7.92 -8.96
N ASP A 237 -8.82 7.51 -10.22
CA ASP A 237 -9.10 6.11 -10.57
C ASP A 237 -7.99 5.13 -10.13
N GLN A 238 -6.69 5.54 -10.25
CA GLN A 238 -5.57 4.72 -9.81
C GLN A 238 -5.45 4.67 -8.29
N VAL A 239 -5.77 5.80 -7.64
CA VAL A 239 -5.81 5.90 -6.17
C VAL A 239 -6.90 5.01 -5.61
N ASP A 240 -8.09 5.04 -6.22
CA ASP A 240 -9.23 4.23 -5.80
C ASP A 240 -8.96 2.73 -5.99
N ALA A 241 -8.39 2.32 -7.13
CA ALA A 241 -7.98 0.94 -7.35
C ALA A 241 -6.92 0.47 -6.34
N ALA A 242 -5.94 1.32 -5.99
CA ALA A 242 -4.92 1.00 -5.00
C ALA A 242 -5.49 0.96 -3.59
N ALA A 243 -6.31 1.95 -3.21
CA ALA A 243 -6.96 2.01 -1.90
C ALA A 243 -7.87 0.80 -1.65
N GLN A 244 -8.62 0.37 -2.66
CA GLN A 244 -9.45 -0.84 -2.62
C GLN A 244 -8.62 -2.09 -2.31
N PHE A 245 -7.47 -2.27 -2.96
CA PHE A 245 -6.58 -3.39 -2.68
C PHE A 245 -6.03 -3.33 -1.26
N LEU A 246 -5.52 -2.16 -0.83
CA LEU A 246 -4.94 -1.98 0.50
C LEU A 246 -5.96 -2.16 1.62
N ASP A 247 -7.20 -1.71 1.42
CA ASP A 247 -8.31 -1.92 2.37
C ASP A 247 -8.67 -3.41 2.48
N TRP A 248 -8.83 -4.08 1.34
CA TRP A 248 -9.10 -5.50 1.29
C TRP A 248 -7.98 -6.33 1.94
N PHE A 249 -6.72 -5.94 1.72
CA PHE A 249 -5.56 -6.64 2.30
C PHE A 249 -5.51 -6.54 3.82
N LYS A 250 -5.96 -5.43 4.40
CA LYS A 250 -6.04 -5.23 5.87
C LYS A 250 -7.20 -5.96 6.52
N ALA A 251 -8.25 -6.24 5.77
CA ALA A 251 -9.42 -6.92 6.31
C ALA A 251 -9.04 -8.34 6.76
N PRO A 252 -9.41 -8.75 7.99
CA PRO A 252 -9.14 -10.11 8.45
C PRO A 252 -9.90 -11.10 7.54
N TYR A 253 -9.18 -12.03 6.96
CA TYR A 253 -9.76 -13.10 6.15
C TYR A 253 -10.72 -13.94 7.00
N PRO A 254 -11.91 -14.28 6.48
CA PRO A 254 -12.69 -15.35 7.08
C PRO A 254 -11.83 -16.63 7.10
N GLY A 255 -11.47 -17.11 8.30
CA GLY A 255 -10.56 -18.24 8.48
C GLY A 255 -9.08 -17.91 8.69
N GLN A 256 -8.66 -16.66 8.62
CA GLN A 256 -7.25 -16.26 8.88
C GLN A 256 -6.77 -16.72 10.27
N GLY A 257 -7.62 -16.63 11.28
CA GLY A 257 -7.32 -17.12 12.64
C GLY A 257 -7.08 -18.63 12.69
N LEU A 258 -7.83 -19.41 11.91
CA LEU A 258 -7.64 -20.86 11.80
C LEU A 258 -6.33 -21.19 11.06
N PHE A 259 -6.03 -20.46 9.98
CA PHE A 259 -4.81 -20.67 9.21
C PHE A 259 -3.56 -20.30 10.03
N GLU A 260 -3.59 -19.19 10.77
CA GLU A 260 -2.52 -18.81 11.69
C GLU A 260 -2.37 -19.80 12.85
N TYR A 261 -3.48 -20.31 13.36
CA TYR A 261 -3.45 -21.35 14.40
C TYR A 261 -2.80 -22.63 13.88
N VAL A 262 -3.19 -23.12 12.70
CA VAL A 262 -2.61 -24.30 12.07
C VAL A 262 -1.12 -24.09 11.74
N ARG A 263 -0.73 -22.91 11.24
CA ARG A 263 0.67 -22.55 11.00
C ARG A 263 1.48 -22.58 12.30
N ARG A 264 0.99 -21.98 13.37
CA ARG A 264 1.65 -22.02 14.69
C ARG A 264 1.77 -23.45 15.26
N LEU A 265 0.79 -24.30 14.99
CA LEU A 265 0.86 -25.71 15.35
C LEU A 265 1.94 -26.45 14.54
N ALA A 266 2.05 -26.18 13.23
CA ALA A 266 3.09 -26.75 12.39
C ALA A 266 4.48 -26.29 12.82
N GLU A 267 4.69 -25.00 13.05
CA GLU A 267 5.94 -24.43 13.57
C GLU A 267 6.34 -25.03 14.92
N LYS A 268 5.37 -25.22 15.84
CA LYS A 268 5.62 -25.90 17.13
C LYS A 268 5.97 -27.38 16.96
N ALA A 269 5.32 -28.07 16.02
CA ALA A 269 5.62 -29.45 15.72
C ALA A 269 7.01 -29.64 15.09
N GLU A 270 7.43 -28.71 14.22
CA GLU A 270 8.78 -28.69 13.65
C GLU A 270 9.84 -28.35 14.71
N ALA A 271 9.60 -27.34 15.56
CA ALA A 271 10.50 -26.99 16.66
C ALA A 271 10.62 -28.09 17.72
N GLY A 272 9.59 -28.93 17.89
CA GLY A 272 9.58 -30.09 18.77
C GLY A 272 10.21 -31.37 18.18
N ARG A 273 10.49 -31.39 16.87
CA ARG A 273 11.23 -32.47 16.24
C ARG A 273 12.70 -32.35 16.63
N LYS A 274 13.16 -33.23 17.56
CA LYS A 274 14.60 -33.42 17.75
C LYS A 274 15.20 -33.83 16.40
N PRO A 275 16.35 -33.26 16.02
CA PRO A 275 17.03 -33.70 14.82
C PRO A 275 17.27 -35.20 14.94
N GLN A 276 16.67 -35.98 14.03
CA GLN A 276 17.02 -37.40 13.93
C GLN A 276 18.51 -37.45 13.55
N PRO A 277 19.31 -38.30 14.21
CA PRO A 277 20.66 -38.53 13.76
C PRO A 277 20.59 -38.98 12.31
N VAL A 278 21.29 -38.27 11.44
CA VAL A 278 21.46 -38.70 10.06
C VAL A 278 22.24 -40.01 10.12
N GLU A 279 21.56 -41.15 10.01
CA GLU A 279 22.24 -42.40 9.76
C GLU A 279 22.92 -42.27 8.40
N THR A 280 24.21 -41.98 8.44
CA THR A 280 25.08 -42.02 7.27
C THR A 280 25.14 -43.51 6.86
N GLN A 281 24.32 -43.91 5.87
CA GLN A 281 24.48 -45.19 5.20
C GLN A 281 25.76 -45.11 4.37
N TRP A 282 26.82 -45.58 4.96
CA TRP A 282 28.09 -45.73 4.27
C TRP A 282 27.96 -46.80 3.15
N ALA A 283 28.53 -46.52 2.00
CA ALA A 283 28.52 -47.47 0.89
C ALA A 283 29.17 -48.79 1.35
N LYS A 284 28.50 -49.94 1.09
CA LYS A 284 29.02 -51.27 1.42
C LYS A 284 30.45 -51.44 0.86
N GLY A 285 31.41 -51.71 1.76
CA GLY A 285 32.81 -51.88 1.37
C GLY A 285 33.69 -50.63 1.59
N SER A 286 33.15 -49.46 2.03
CA SER A 286 33.99 -48.34 2.47
C SER A 286 34.67 -48.64 3.80
N MET A 287 35.79 -47.95 4.07
CA MET A 287 36.52 -48.11 5.34
C MET A 287 35.65 -47.74 6.54
N GLU A 288 34.78 -46.79 6.42
CA GLU A 288 33.83 -46.34 7.43
C GLU A 288 32.73 -47.39 7.68
N TRP A 289 32.25 -48.12 6.62
CA TRP A 289 31.33 -49.21 6.77
C TRP A 289 31.96 -50.41 7.51
N LEU A 290 33.22 -50.74 7.21
CA LEU A 290 33.98 -51.78 7.92
C LEU A 290 34.24 -51.43 9.38
N ALA A 291 34.52 -50.15 9.68
CA ALA A 291 34.73 -49.67 11.06
C ALA A 291 33.44 -49.75 11.90
N GLN A 292 32.27 -49.58 11.28
CA GLN A 292 31.00 -49.67 11.99
C GLN A 292 30.61 -51.11 12.35
N GLN A 293 31.00 -52.10 11.53
CA GLN A 293 30.75 -53.51 11.81
C GLN A 293 31.66 -54.08 12.91
N ASN A 294 32.83 -53.47 13.16
CA ASN A 294 33.77 -53.92 14.16
C ASN A 294 33.66 -53.21 15.52
N ARG A 295 32.60 -52.46 15.77
CA ARG A 295 32.33 -51.91 17.11
C ARG A 295 31.81 -53.01 18.02
N PRO A 296 32.47 -53.26 19.18
CA PRO A 296 31.96 -54.23 20.13
C PRO A 296 30.59 -53.74 20.66
N ALA A 297 29.65 -54.67 20.73
CA ALA A 297 28.33 -54.44 21.32
C ALA A 297 28.53 -54.22 22.84
N GLY A 298 28.34 -52.98 23.33
CA GLY A 298 28.22 -52.70 24.73
C GLY A 298 29.40 -51.91 25.33
N SER A 299 29.22 -50.63 25.43
CA SER A 299 29.64 -49.82 26.58
C SER A 299 28.77 -48.54 26.60
#